data_6a1e98500b8800683eca6a9886e1ddf0
#
_entry.id   6a1e98500b8800683eca6a9886e1ddf0
#
_cell.length_a   1.000
_cell.length_b   1.000
_cell.length_c   1.000
_cell.angle_alpha   90.00
_cell.angle_beta   90.00
_cell.angle_gamma   90.00
#
_symmetry.space_group_name_H-M   'P 1'
#
loop_
_entity.id
_entity.type
_entity.pdbx_description
1 polymer ?
#
loop_
_entity_poly.entity_id
_entity_poly.type
_entity_poly.pdbx_seq_one_letter_code
_entity_poly.pdbx_strand_id
1 'polypeptide(L)'
;MGLEPGAYQRLDADRAGGHAGWRRAAYPLWARWNDELGQRYTLGVEEELMLLDPRARSLAQSSDEVLARLSDELSAHTFPETHAAVIELATGIHPDVDGAVAELASLRNRLANELGTMGLSAAGAGTHPLTVREETEVSGAVRYRALDDSLRVLARREPTMALHVHVGVPAPEDAIRLLNGLRRNLPVLLALSANSPFWRGCESGFASARTVIFQAFPRTGPPRWFADYADYVGAVDALIASGAIPDPSFLWWDVRLQPRLGTVEVRVMDAQSRVRDVAPLVALIQSLARLELEGQPSSAVPSPEVLAENRFLAARDGMDARLIDPEARCLIPVREMLDSLLADCRDSSVKLGCAGALDRVRCLAATNGAERQRALAARSGSLDHLVVSLAGQFLAPRLRTATEARNVHTSDNPTERSGTCVAGSHIPVRRSS
;
A
#
# COMPACT_ATOMS: atom_id res chain seq x y z
N MET A 1 16.47 1.57 -16.70
CA MET A 1 17.42 2.63 -16.38
C MET A 1 17.08 3.06 -14.97
N GLY A 2 17.63 2.35 -13.97
CA GLY A 2 17.32 2.56 -12.55
C GLY A 2 17.86 3.91 -12.09
N LEU A 3 16.98 4.75 -11.58
CA LEU A 3 17.38 5.99 -10.93
C LEU A 3 17.80 5.63 -9.50
N GLU A 4 19.09 5.77 -9.20
CA GLU A 4 19.64 5.60 -7.87
C GLU A 4 18.86 6.40 -6.81
N PRO A 5 18.42 5.77 -5.71
CA PRO A 5 17.95 6.51 -4.54
C PRO A 5 19.17 7.07 -3.81
N GLY A 6 19.53 8.32 -4.10
CA GLY A 6 20.67 8.93 -3.41
C GLY A 6 21.37 10.09 -4.11
N ALA A 7 21.00 10.45 -5.30
CA ALA A 7 21.63 11.57 -6.04
C ALA A 7 21.11 12.96 -5.61
N TYR A 8 20.98 13.20 -4.32
CA TYR A 8 20.88 14.58 -3.79
C TYR A 8 22.26 15.13 -3.49
N GLN A 9 23.13 15.27 -4.50
CA GLN A 9 24.34 16.06 -4.34
C GLN A 9 24.00 17.55 -4.42
N ARG A 10 24.55 18.26 -3.46
CA ARG A 10 24.49 19.72 -3.25
C ARG A 10 24.60 20.47 -4.57
N LEU A 11 23.65 21.31 -4.84
CA LEU A 11 23.81 22.44 -5.74
C LEU A 11 23.66 23.72 -4.93
N ASP A 12 24.66 24.57 -5.06
CA ASP A 12 24.84 25.82 -4.34
C ASP A 12 23.64 26.77 -4.47
N ALA A 13 23.46 27.50 -3.38
CA ALA A 13 22.41 28.47 -3.18
C ALA A 13 22.58 29.69 -4.09
N ASP A 14 21.61 29.94 -4.94
CA ASP A 14 21.29 31.32 -5.32
C ASP A 14 20.14 31.80 -4.43
N ARG A 15 20.49 32.57 -3.43
CA ARG A 15 19.58 33.21 -2.48
C ARG A 15 19.18 34.56 -3.06
N ALA A 16 17.91 34.75 -3.37
CA ALA A 16 17.10 35.91 -3.06
C ALA A 16 15.74 35.87 -3.78
N GLY A 17 14.65 36.02 -3.05
CA GLY A 17 13.35 36.36 -3.62
C GLY A 17 12.18 35.82 -2.80
N GLY A 18 11.48 36.73 -2.14
CA GLY A 18 10.31 36.44 -1.30
C GLY A 18 9.11 35.83 -2.05
N HIS A 19 8.17 35.31 -1.28
CA HIS A 19 6.96 34.58 -1.65
C HIS A 19 5.97 35.30 -2.59
N ALA A 20 6.38 35.64 -3.80
CA ALA A 20 5.47 36.21 -4.80
C ALA A 20 5.81 35.65 -6.19
N GLY A 21 5.03 34.70 -6.64
CA GLY A 21 4.87 34.40 -8.05
C GLY A 21 5.92 33.48 -8.68
N TRP A 22 6.00 32.19 -8.26
CA TRP A 22 6.70 31.17 -9.02
C TRP A 22 6.05 31.01 -10.41
N ARG A 23 6.76 31.42 -11.48
CA ARG A 23 6.39 31.03 -12.84
C ARG A 23 6.92 29.61 -13.12
N ARG A 24 6.23 28.80 -13.95
CA ARG A 24 6.58 27.41 -14.32
C ARG A 24 8.07 27.15 -14.61
N ALA A 25 8.81 28.16 -15.08
CA ALA A 25 10.25 28.10 -15.39
C ALA A 25 11.17 28.31 -14.17
N ALA A 26 10.64 28.58 -12.98
CA ALA A 26 11.39 29.04 -11.80
C ALA A 26 11.28 28.10 -10.59
N TYR A 27 10.63 26.93 -10.71
CA TYR A 27 10.55 25.96 -9.61
C TYR A 27 11.93 25.37 -9.29
N PRO A 28 12.23 25.10 -7.98
CA PRO A 28 13.42 24.36 -7.57
C PRO A 28 13.53 23.01 -8.31
N LEU A 29 14.73 22.49 -8.46
CA LEU A 29 14.97 21.24 -9.20
C LEU A 29 14.12 20.08 -8.71
N TRP A 30 13.92 19.97 -7.39
CA TRP A 30 13.11 18.93 -6.79
C TRP A 30 11.61 19.00 -7.18
N ALA A 31 11.14 20.22 -7.50
CA ALA A 31 9.74 20.49 -7.85
C ALA A 31 9.48 20.56 -9.37
N ARG A 32 10.47 20.30 -10.20
CA ARG A 32 10.26 20.23 -11.65
C ARG A 32 9.48 18.96 -11.98
N TRP A 33 8.29 19.18 -12.55
CA TRP A 33 7.41 18.06 -12.91
C TRP A 33 7.93 17.34 -14.15
N ASN A 34 8.01 16.02 -14.07
CA ASN A 34 8.41 15.16 -15.20
C ASN A 34 7.15 14.71 -15.96
N ASP A 35 6.83 15.39 -17.05
CA ASP A 35 5.69 15.08 -17.91
C ASP A 35 5.97 13.93 -18.89
N GLU A 36 7.22 13.60 -19.16
CA GLU A 36 7.60 12.47 -20.02
C GLU A 36 7.30 11.11 -19.33
N LEU A 37 7.61 10.99 -18.03
CA LEU A 37 7.30 9.81 -17.24
C LEU A 37 5.84 9.81 -16.75
N GLY A 38 5.28 10.97 -16.50
CA GLY A 38 3.93 11.17 -15.97
C GLY A 38 2.82 10.93 -17.01
N GLN A 39 2.88 9.85 -17.78
CA GLN A 39 1.81 9.54 -18.72
C GLN A 39 0.50 9.25 -17.97
N ARG A 40 -0.61 9.75 -18.53
CA ARG A 40 -1.91 9.77 -17.86
C ARG A 40 -2.39 8.37 -17.47
N TYR A 41 -2.63 8.18 -16.18
CA TYR A 41 -3.14 6.95 -15.54
C TYR A 41 -2.22 5.73 -15.62
N THR A 42 -0.94 5.87 -16.02
CA THR A 42 0.03 4.81 -15.85
C THR A 42 0.24 4.49 -14.38
N LEU A 43 0.65 3.28 -14.08
CA LEU A 43 0.75 2.73 -12.73
C LEU A 43 2.18 2.30 -12.42
N GLY A 44 2.61 2.54 -11.18
CA GLY A 44 3.72 1.88 -10.53
C GLY A 44 3.24 1.37 -9.17
N VAL A 45 3.72 0.20 -8.75
CA VAL A 45 3.36 -0.42 -7.47
C VAL A 45 4.62 -0.72 -6.69
N GLU A 46 4.67 -0.29 -5.44
CA GLU A 46 5.77 -0.55 -4.51
C GLU A 46 5.22 -1.29 -3.28
N GLU A 47 5.94 -2.28 -2.80
CA GLU A 47 5.60 -3.03 -1.60
C GLU A 47 6.78 -3.07 -0.64
N GLU A 48 6.57 -2.62 0.57
CA GLU A 48 7.49 -2.83 1.68
C GLU A 48 7.25 -4.23 2.25
N LEU A 49 8.30 -5.05 2.29
CA LEU A 49 8.24 -6.46 2.64
C LEU A 49 9.16 -6.77 3.82
N MET A 50 8.63 -7.52 4.79
CA MET A 50 9.44 -8.02 5.88
C MET A 50 10.28 -9.21 5.46
N LEU A 51 11.56 -9.20 5.82
CA LEU A 51 12.46 -10.34 5.75
C LEU A 51 12.29 -11.19 7.03
N LEU A 52 12.18 -12.50 6.87
CA LEU A 52 11.91 -13.43 7.95
C LEU A 52 12.99 -14.51 8.03
N ASP A 53 13.43 -14.83 9.25
CA ASP A 53 14.07 -16.11 9.57
C ASP A 53 12.94 -17.16 9.74
N PRO A 54 12.80 -18.14 8.84
CA PRO A 54 11.73 -19.11 8.91
C PRO A 54 11.87 -20.09 10.08
N ARG A 55 13.06 -20.21 10.69
CA ARG A 55 13.32 -21.06 11.85
C ARG A 55 12.96 -20.35 13.14
N ALA A 56 13.42 -19.11 13.29
CA ALA A 56 13.13 -18.27 14.45
C ALA A 56 11.73 -17.66 14.40
N ARG A 57 11.10 -17.57 13.22
CA ARG A 57 9.82 -16.88 12.97
C ARG A 57 9.84 -15.41 13.38
N SER A 58 11.03 -14.83 13.33
CA SER A 58 11.33 -13.42 13.65
C SER A 58 11.75 -12.66 12.42
N LEU A 59 11.84 -11.35 12.56
CA LEU A 59 12.44 -10.49 11.53
C LEU A 59 13.94 -10.83 11.38
N ALA A 60 14.41 -10.93 10.13
CA ALA A 60 15.81 -11.11 9.78
C ALA A 60 16.43 -9.74 9.46
N GLN A 61 17.35 -9.28 10.31
CA GLN A 61 18.05 -7.98 10.18
C GLN A 61 19.16 -8.08 9.11
N SER A 62 18.82 -8.35 7.85
CA SER A 62 19.79 -8.73 6.81
C SER A 62 19.53 -8.08 5.44
N SER A 63 18.80 -6.95 5.39
CA SER A 63 18.49 -6.28 4.12
C SER A 63 19.74 -5.95 3.30
N ASP A 64 20.80 -5.44 3.91
CA ASP A 64 22.05 -5.08 3.22
C ASP A 64 22.71 -6.33 2.58
N GLU A 65 22.74 -7.47 3.30
CA GLU A 65 23.27 -8.74 2.79
C GLU A 65 22.39 -9.29 1.66
N VAL A 66 21.07 -9.25 1.81
CA VAL A 66 20.11 -9.67 0.79
C VAL A 66 20.33 -8.87 -0.48
N LEU A 67 20.31 -7.52 -0.39
CA LEU A 67 20.47 -6.63 -1.54
C LEU A 67 21.78 -6.85 -2.28
N ALA A 68 22.88 -7.12 -1.55
CA ALA A 68 24.19 -7.41 -2.15
C ALA A 68 24.27 -8.75 -2.90
N ARG A 69 23.31 -9.66 -2.69
CA ARG A 69 23.31 -11.03 -3.24
C ARG A 69 22.20 -11.28 -4.24
N LEU A 70 21.29 -10.33 -4.44
CA LEU A 70 20.23 -10.45 -5.46
C LEU A 70 20.85 -10.48 -6.86
N SER A 71 20.19 -11.18 -7.77
CA SER A 71 20.49 -11.10 -9.21
C SER A 71 20.32 -9.67 -9.74
N ASP A 72 21.04 -9.32 -10.81
CA ASP A 72 20.95 -7.99 -11.45
C ASP A 72 19.49 -7.61 -11.79
N GLU A 73 18.69 -8.59 -12.21
CA GLU A 73 17.30 -8.39 -12.55
C GLU A 73 16.44 -8.00 -11.32
N LEU A 74 16.62 -8.66 -10.18
CA LEU A 74 15.92 -8.30 -8.95
C LEU A 74 16.47 -7.03 -8.31
N SER A 75 17.79 -6.80 -8.39
CA SER A 75 18.43 -5.60 -7.86
C SER A 75 17.90 -4.31 -8.50
N ALA A 76 17.46 -4.38 -9.78
CA ALA A 76 16.83 -3.25 -10.46
C ALA A 76 15.43 -2.89 -9.90
N HIS A 77 14.81 -3.80 -9.14
CA HIS A 77 13.45 -3.69 -8.61
C HIS A 77 13.37 -3.75 -7.09
N THR A 78 14.50 -3.89 -6.39
CA THR A 78 14.53 -4.06 -4.93
C THR A 78 15.39 -2.99 -4.29
N PHE A 79 14.83 -2.30 -3.30
CA PHE A 79 15.45 -1.14 -2.66
C PHE A 79 15.55 -1.33 -1.15
N PRO A 80 16.53 -0.68 -0.51
CA PRO A 80 16.63 -0.68 0.95
C PRO A 80 15.53 0.18 1.57
N GLU A 81 15.11 -0.21 2.78
CA GLU A 81 14.21 0.54 3.64
C GLU A 81 14.87 0.95 4.97
N THR A 82 14.17 1.76 5.77
CA THR A 82 14.68 2.31 7.04
C THR A 82 15.15 1.24 8.01
N HIS A 83 14.49 0.09 8.06
CA HIS A 83 14.82 -1.01 8.94
C HIS A 83 15.56 -2.12 8.20
N ALA A 84 16.60 -2.66 8.83
CA ALA A 84 17.42 -3.74 8.28
C ALA A 84 16.67 -5.06 8.03
N ALA A 85 15.43 -5.17 8.52
CA ALA A 85 14.54 -6.31 8.30
C ALA A 85 13.49 -6.05 7.21
N VAL A 86 13.57 -4.93 6.47
CA VAL A 86 12.58 -4.55 5.45
C VAL A 86 13.28 -4.23 4.14
N ILE A 87 12.70 -4.67 3.04
CA ILE A 87 13.08 -4.29 1.67
C ILE A 87 11.86 -3.79 0.94
N GLU A 88 12.06 -2.88 0.00
CA GLU A 88 11.02 -2.40 -0.92
C GLU A 88 11.16 -3.09 -2.27
N LEU A 89 10.05 -3.58 -2.81
CA LEU A 89 9.95 -4.21 -4.13
C LEU A 89 9.08 -3.35 -5.03
N ALA A 90 9.61 -2.84 -6.14
CA ALA A 90 8.93 -1.92 -7.04
C ALA A 90 8.78 -2.47 -8.45
N THR A 91 7.62 -2.28 -9.05
CA THR A 91 7.39 -2.59 -10.47
C THR A 91 7.95 -1.51 -11.39
N GLY A 92 8.03 -1.80 -12.68
CA GLY A 92 8.14 -0.79 -13.72
C GLY A 92 6.84 0.03 -13.88
N ILE A 93 6.80 0.84 -14.95
CA ILE A 93 5.64 1.65 -15.32
C ILE A 93 4.72 0.83 -16.23
N HIS A 94 3.45 0.69 -15.86
CA HIS A 94 2.45 -0.05 -16.59
C HIS A 94 1.25 0.83 -17.01
N PRO A 95 0.67 0.58 -18.19
CA PRO A 95 -0.53 1.30 -18.61
C PRO A 95 -1.79 0.82 -17.89
N ASP A 96 -1.78 -0.39 -17.34
CA ASP A 96 -2.97 -1.04 -16.77
C ASP A 96 -2.65 -1.86 -15.51
N VAL A 97 -3.71 -2.25 -14.81
CA VAL A 97 -3.66 -3.01 -13.55
C VAL A 97 -3.10 -4.42 -13.75
N ASP A 98 -3.47 -5.08 -14.85
CA ASP A 98 -3.11 -6.48 -15.07
C ASP A 98 -1.59 -6.60 -15.31
N GLY A 99 -0.99 -5.69 -16.06
CA GLY A 99 0.46 -5.62 -16.29
C GLY A 99 1.22 -5.35 -14.99
N ALA A 100 0.81 -4.34 -14.21
CA ALA A 100 1.45 -3.99 -12.94
C ALA A 100 1.41 -5.16 -11.93
N VAL A 101 0.26 -5.81 -11.79
CA VAL A 101 0.08 -6.91 -10.84
C VAL A 101 0.76 -8.20 -11.31
N ALA A 102 0.81 -8.45 -12.62
CA ALA A 102 1.53 -9.59 -13.18
C ALA A 102 3.04 -9.47 -12.96
N GLU A 103 3.61 -8.27 -13.17
CA GLU A 103 5.02 -8.03 -12.86
C GLU A 103 5.30 -8.19 -11.36
N LEU A 104 4.48 -7.57 -10.49
CA LEU A 104 4.62 -7.71 -9.05
C LEU A 104 4.59 -9.18 -8.60
N ALA A 105 3.67 -9.99 -9.15
CA ALA A 105 3.61 -11.42 -8.89
C ALA A 105 4.87 -12.16 -9.32
N SER A 106 5.43 -11.80 -10.48
CA SER A 106 6.70 -12.36 -10.98
C SER A 106 7.86 -12.00 -10.06
N LEU A 107 7.97 -10.72 -9.68
CA LEU A 107 9.02 -10.22 -8.78
C LEU A 107 8.95 -10.89 -7.40
N ARG A 108 7.76 -11.03 -6.80
CA ARG A 108 7.58 -11.77 -5.53
C ARG A 108 8.05 -13.22 -5.63
N ASN A 109 7.70 -13.93 -6.70
CA ASN A 109 8.10 -15.32 -6.88
C ASN A 109 9.62 -15.46 -7.04
N ARG A 110 10.26 -14.57 -7.79
CA ARG A 110 11.72 -14.54 -7.95
C ARG A 110 12.42 -14.22 -6.64
N LEU A 111 11.96 -13.19 -5.94
CA LEU A 111 12.49 -12.81 -4.64
C LEU A 111 12.40 -13.96 -3.63
N ALA A 112 11.26 -14.65 -3.57
CA ALA A 112 11.09 -15.81 -2.69
C ALA A 112 12.06 -16.95 -3.01
N ASN A 113 12.33 -17.21 -4.30
CA ASN A 113 13.30 -18.22 -4.72
C ASN A 113 14.72 -17.84 -4.28
N GLU A 114 15.14 -16.58 -4.50
CA GLU A 114 16.49 -16.14 -4.12
C GLU A 114 16.67 -16.09 -2.59
N LEU A 115 15.67 -15.56 -1.85
CA LEU A 115 15.67 -15.59 -0.38
C LEU A 115 15.75 -17.03 0.16
N GLY A 116 15.07 -17.99 -0.49
CA GLY A 116 15.13 -19.41 -0.14
C GLY A 116 16.56 -19.98 -0.21
N THR A 117 17.38 -19.55 -1.19
CA THR A 117 18.80 -19.94 -1.27
C THR A 117 19.65 -19.36 -0.15
N MET A 118 19.20 -18.26 0.45
CA MET A 118 19.84 -17.60 1.60
C MET A 118 19.32 -18.11 2.95
N GLY A 119 18.36 -19.04 2.93
CA GLY A 119 17.69 -19.54 4.14
C GLY A 119 16.67 -18.59 4.74
N LEU A 120 16.24 -17.59 3.97
CA LEU A 120 15.28 -16.57 4.36
C LEU A 120 13.94 -16.73 3.66
N SER A 121 12.94 -16.00 4.11
CA SER A 121 11.65 -15.82 3.44
C SER A 121 11.18 -14.38 3.56
N ALA A 122 10.12 -14.03 2.82
CA ALA A 122 9.48 -12.73 2.90
C ALA A 122 7.98 -12.86 3.18
N ALA A 123 7.39 -11.79 3.73
CA ALA A 123 5.94 -11.66 3.88
C ALA A 123 5.50 -10.21 3.74
N GLY A 124 4.24 -10.02 3.29
CA GLY A 124 3.57 -8.73 3.25
C GLY A 124 2.47 -8.66 4.32
N ALA A 125 2.62 -7.73 5.25
CA ALA A 125 1.61 -7.30 6.22
C ALA A 125 2.03 -5.93 6.74
N GLY A 126 1.11 -5.15 7.33
CA GLY A 126 1.47 -3.82 7.82
C GLY A 126 2.41 -3.83 9.03
N THR A 127 2.42 -4.92 9.82
CA THR A 127 3.33 -5.14 10.96
C THR A 127 3.72 -6.61 11.05
N HIS A 128 4.89 -6.89 11.66
CA HIS A 128 5.20 -8.24 12.11
C HIS A 128 4.45 -8.54 13.41
N PRO A 129 3.72 -9.66 13.53
CA PRO A 129 2.83 -9.92 14.66
C PRO A 129 3.52 -9.96 16.04
N LEU A 130 4.77 -10.43 16.09
CA LEU A 130 5.49 -10.74 17.33
C LEU A 130 6.57 -9.72 17.69
N THR A 131 7.18 -9.04 16.71
CA THR A 131 8.36 -8.19 16.91
C THR A 131 8.14 -7.09 17.94
N VAL A 132 9.11 -6.93 18.80
CA VAL A 132 9.25 -5.83 19.73
C VAL A 132 10.36 -4.87 19.28
N ARG A 133 10.34 -3.64 19.78
CA ARG A 133 11.26 -2.58 19.38
C ARG A 133 12.74 -2.97 19.57
N GLU A 134 13.03 -3.69 20.62
CA GLU A 134 14.39 -4.10 21.02
C GLU A 134 15.06 -5.05 20.01
N GLU A 135 14.27 -5.64 19.11
CA GLU A 135 14.71 -6.56 18.05
C GLU A 135 14.89 -5.85 16.71
N THR A 136 14.76 -4.51 16.64
CA THR A 136 14.79 -3.77 15.37
C THR A 136 16.10 -3.01 15.21
N GLU A 137 16.69 -3.10 14.02
CA GLU A 137 17.88 -2.38 13.62
C GLU A 137 17.58 -1.44 12.45
N VAL A 138 18.25 -0.29 12.42
CA VAL A 138 18.18 0.65 11.29
C VAL A 138 19.18 0.22 10.24
N SER A 139 18.77 0.30 8.95
CA SER A 139 19.64 -0.03 7.80
C SER A 139 20.94 0.78 7.77
N GLY A 140 22.03 0.17 7.32
CA GLY A 140 23.37 0.75 7.35
C GLY A 140 23.62 1.88 6.35
N ALA A 141 22.73 2.14 5.40
CA ALA A 141 22.91 3.16 4.38
C ALA A 141 22.96 4.59 4.96
N VAL A 142 23.74 5.48 4.33
CA VAL A 142 23.99 6.86 4.80
C VAL A 142 22.71 7.64 5.06
N ARG A 143 21.70 7.47 4.18
CA ARG A 143 20.39 8.11 4.32
C ARG A 143 19.69 7.73 5.62
N TYR A 144 19.70 6.44 5.99
CA TYR A 144 18.99 5.94 7.17
C TYR A 144 19.70 6.29 8.47
N ARG A 145 21.03 6.44 8.44
CA ARG A 145 21.78 7.03 9.58
C ARG A 145 21.37 8.48 9.83
N ALA A 146 21.23 9.28 8.79
CA ALA A 146 20.73 10.65 8.92
C ALA A 146 19.27 10.69 9.43
N LEU A 147 18.46 9.68 9.09
CA LEU A 147 17.12 9.49 9.61
C LEU A 147 17.13 9.12 11.09
N ASP A 148 17.99 8.19 11.53
CA ASP A 148 18.18 7.83 12.95
C ASP A 148 18.60 9.05 13.77
N ASP A 149 19.55 9.85 13.27
CA ASP A 149 19.98 11.10 13.92
C ASP A 149 18.84 12.12 14.04
N SER A 150 17.99 12.23 13.03
CA SER A 150 16.87 13.19 13.00
C SER A 150 15.69 12.73 13.86
N LEU A 151 15.32 11.46 13.80
CA LEU A 151 14.14 10.90 14.45
C LEU A 151 14.41 10.32 15.83
N ARG A 152 15.68 10.10 16.18
CA ARG A 152 16.08 9.58 17.49
C ARG A 152 15.39 8.22 17.76
N VAL A 153 14.81 8.11 18.97
CA VAL A 153 14.09 6.90 19.40
C VAL A 153 12.95 6.48 18.46
N LEU A 154 12.39 7.39 17.68
CA LEU A 154 11.33 7.07 16.72
C LEU A 154 11.83 6.23 15.56
N ALA A 155 13.05 6.46 15.06
CA ALA A 155 13.63 5.66 13.97
C ALA A 155 13.79 4.18 14.33
N ARG A 156 13.85 3.87 15.63
CA ARG A 156 14.05 2.52 16.17
C ARG A 156 12.75 1.88 16.67
N ARG A 157 11.61 2.36 16.22
CA ARG A 157 10.33 1.71 16.50
C ARG A 157 10.19 0.46 15.62
N GLU A 158 9.19 -0.35 15.95
CA GLU A 158 8.88 -1.55 15.17
C GLU A 158 8.64 -1.18 13.72
N PRO A 159 9.19 -1.95 12.76
CA PRO A 159 9.00 -1.66 11.35
C PRO A 159 7.54 -1.78 10.96
N THR A 160 7.13 -0.89 10.09
CA THR A 160 5.81 -0.88 9.47
C THR A 160 5.97 -0.98 7.96
N MET A 161 5.11 -1.74 7.30
CA MET A 161 5.21 -2.01 5.88
C MET A 161 3.94 -1.57 5.13
N ALA A 162 4.14 -0.86 4.03
CA ALA A 162 3.11 -0.28 3.19
C ALA A 162 3.00 -0.95 1.82
N LEU A 163 1.84 -0.73 1.20
CA LEU A 163 1.63 -0.81 -0.25
C LEU A 163 1.50 0.63 -0.77
N HIS A 164 2.34 1.01 -1.73
CA HIS A 164 2.26 2.28 -2.43
C HIS A 164 1.77 2.09 -3.86
N VAL A 165 0.97 3.03 -4.33
CA VAL A 165 0.48 3.03 -5.72
C VAL A 165 0.71 4.40 -6.32
N HIS A 166 1.53 4.45 -7.36
CA HIS A 166 1.78 5.63 -8.17
C HIS A 166 0.81 5.67 -9.33
N VAL A 167 0.25 6.86 -9.58
CA VAL A 167 -0.56 7.13 -10.76
C VAL A 167 0.09 8.26 -11.54
N GLY A 168 0.40 8.02 -12.82
CA GLY A 168 0.98 8.99 -13.74
C GLY A 168 0.01 10.14 -14.03
N VAL A 169 0.53 11.38 -13.94
CA VAL A 169 -0.22 12.60 -14.20
C VAL A 169 0.65 13.57 -15.01
N PRO A 170 0.22 13.99 -16.21
CA PRO A 170 1.08 14.75 -17.11
C PRO A 170 1.32 16.22 -16.69
N ALA A 171 0.48 16.78 -15.82
CA ALA A 171 0.58 18.17 -15.43
C ALA A 171 0.54 18.35 -13.90
N PRO A 172 1.37 19.27 -13.33
CA PRO A 172 1.44 19.48 -11.89
C PRO A 172 0.13 20.00 -11.29
N GLU A 173 -0.66 20.80 -12.02
CA GLU A 173 -1.96 21.27 -11.54
C GLU A 173 -3.01 20.12 -11.49
N ASP A 174 -2.98 19.22 -12.47
CA ASP A 174 -3.79 17.99 -12.43
C ASP A 174 -3.36 17.12 -11.23
N ALA A 175 -2.06 17.06 -10.91
CA ALA A 175 -1.56 16.31 -9.75
C ALA A 175 -2.05 16.91 -8.42
N ILE A 176 -2.11 18.22 -8.27
CA ILE A 176 -2.72 18.89 -7.11
C ILE A 176 -4.21 18.57 -7.03
N ARG A 177 -4.93 18.63 -8.16
CA ARG A 177 -6.35 18.27 -8.21
C ARG A 177 -6.56 16.82 -7.75
N LEU A 178 -5.76 15.90 -8.27
CA LEU A 178 -5.83 14.49 -7.88
C LEU A 178 -5.48 14.28 -6.40
N LEU A 179 -4.39 14.88 -5.90
CA LEU A 179 -4.02 14.81 -4.48
C LEU A 179 -5.16 15.29 -3.59
N ASN A 180 -5.73 16.45 -3.88
CA ASN A 180 -6.84 17.03 -3.11
C ASN A 180 -8.09 16.14 -3.14
N GLY A 181 -8.42 15.55 -4.30
CA GLY A 181 -9.55 14.64 -4.47
C GLY A 181 -9.37 13.33 -3.72
N LEU A 182 -8.18 12.73 -3.78
CA LEU A 182 -7.89 11.47 -3.11
C LEU A 182 -7.95 11.56 -1.58
N ARG A 183 -7.64 12.72 -0.98
CA ARG A 183 -7.62 12.90 0.49
C ARG A 183 -8.89 12.40 1.19
N ARG A 184 -10.06 12.67 0.61
CA ARG A 184 -11.35 12.25 1.20
C ARG A 184 -11.56 10.73 1.16
N ASN A 185 -10.90 10.03 0.23
CA ASN A 185 -11.03 8.60 0.02
C ASN A 185 -9.97 7.79 0.77
N LEU A 186 -8.92 8.44 1.35
CA LEU A 186 -7.86 7.76 2.09
C LEU A 186 -8.38 6.89 3.24
N PRO A 187 -9.37 7.31 4.06
CA PRO A 187 -9.90 6.45 5.11
C PRO A 187 -10.58 5.18 4.58
N VAL A 188 -11.26 5.24 3.44
CA VAL A 188 -11.88 4.06 2.81
C VAL A 188 -10.81 3.11 2.28
N LEU A 189 -9.75 3.64 1.63
CA LEU A 189 -8.60 2.84 1.17
C LEU A 189 -7.87 2.18 2.34
N LEU A 190 -7.68 2.90 3.45
CA LEU A 190 -7.09 2.36 4.67
C LEU A 190 -7.93 1.22 5.26
N ALA A 191 -9.23 1.42 5.43
CA ALA A 191 -10.14 0.40 5.96
C ALA A 191 -10.13 -0.87 5.11
N LEU A 192 -10.15 -0.71 3.78
CA LEU A 192 -10.15 -1.80 2.82
C LEU A 192 -8.83 -2.60 2.84
N SER A 193 -7.70 -1.91 2.92
CA SER A 193 -6.35 -2.49 2.87
C SER A 193 -5.80 -2.93 4.21
N ALA A 194 -6.52 -2.72 5.33
CA ALA A 194 -6.05 -3.04 6.67
C ALA A 194 -5.58 -4.49 6.77
N ASN A 195 -4.32 -4.68 7.22
CA ASN A 195 -3.63 -5.97 7.27
C ASN A 195 -2.58 -6.03 8.39
N SER A 196 -2.86 -5.42 9.55
CA SER A 196 -1.94 -5.42 10.70
C SER A 196 -2.67 -5.39 12.04
N PRO A 197 -3.48 -6.44 12.38
CA PRO A 197 -4.24 -6.45 13.62
C PRO A 197 -3.40 -6.85 14.85
N PHE A 198 -2.21 -7.40 14.65
CA PHE A 198 -1.32 -7.85 15.72
C PHE A 198 -0.10 -6.96 15.86
N TRP A 199 0.28 -6.68 17.10
CA TRP A 199 1.43 -5.87 17.47
C TRP A 199 2.00 -6.34 18.80
N ARG A 200 3.33 -6.57 18.87
CA ARG A 200 4.05 -6.99 20.08
C ARG A 200 3.48 -8.25 20.73
N GLY A 201 3.14 -9.23 19.93
CA GLY A 201 2.62 -10.50 20.41
C GLY A 201 1.16 -10.48 20.88
N CYS A 202 0.45 -9.37 20.66
CA CYS A 202 -0.94 -9.19 21.10
C CYS A 202 -1.84 -8.75 19.95
N GLU A 203 -3.11 -9.10 20.01
CA GLU A 203 -4.12 -8.43 19.22
C GLU A 203 -4.25 -6.99 19.70
N SER A 204 -4.05 -6.04 18.79
CA SER A 204 -3.93 -4.61 19.12
C SER A 204 -5.28 -3.92 19.32
N GLY A 205 -6.37 -4.53 18.90
CA GLY A 205 -7.69 -3.90 18.81
C GLY A 205 -7.85 -3.01 17.57
N PHE A 206 -6.79 -2.86 16.75
CA PHE A 206 -6.84 -2.11 15.48
C PHE A 206 -6.89 -3.08 14.30
N ALA A 207 -7.54 -2.67 13.20
CA ALA A 207 -7.42 -3.37 11.93
C ALA A 207 -6.08 -3.04 11.24
N SER A 208 -5.58 -1.80 11.40
CA SER A 208 -4.26 -1.34 10.99
C SER A 208 -3.49 -0.73 12.17
N ALA A 209 -2.75 -1.57 12.89
CA ALA A 209 -1.78 -1.11 13.91
C ALA A 209 -0.65 -0.30 13.25
N ARG A 210 -0.24 -0.64 12.01
CA ARG A 210 0.73 0.13 11.21
C ARG A 210 0.42 1.62 11.23
N THR A 211 -0.81 1.99 10.94
CA THR A 211 -1.23 3.40 10.85
C THR A 211 -0.99 4.16 12.16
N VAL A 212 -1.29 3.54 13.28
CA VAL A 212 -1.13 4.16 14.62
C VAL A 212 0.35 4.23 15.01
N ILE A 213 1.13 3.19 14.72
CA ILE A 213 2.58 3.17 14.97
C ILE A 213 3.26 4.25 14.13
N PHE A 214 2.94 4.31 12.84
CA PHE A 214 3.55 5.25 11.89
C PHE A 214 3.19 6.71 12.18
N GLN A 215 2.04 6.97 12.79
CA GLN A 215 1.62 8.33 13.15
C GLN A 215 2.52 8.99 14.20
N ALA A 216 3.34 8.24 14.92
CA ALA A 216 4.32 8.81 15.82
C ALA A 216 5.45 9.56 15.09
N PHE A 217 5.67 9.28 13.81
CA PHE A 217 6.66 9.99 13.00
C PHE A 217 6.14 11.39 12.61
N PRO A 218 7.03 12.39 12.50
CA PRO A 218 6.64 13.72 12.03
C PRO A 218 6.21 13.66 10.55
N ARG A 219 5.39 14.62 10.13
CA ARG A 219 5.00 14.80 8.71
C ARG A 219 4.28 13.58 8.10
N THR A 220 3.50 12.86 8.92
CA THR A 220 2.63 11.75 8.53
C THR A 220 1.16 12.19 8.46
N GLY A 221 0.28 11.32 7.96
CA GLY A 221 -1.15 11.56 7.84
C GLY A 221 -1.56 12.24 6.52
N PRO A 222 -2.84 12.59 6.38
CA PRO A 222 -3.32 13.28 5.19
C PRO A 222 -2.67 14.66 5.05
N PRO A 223 -2.17 15.05 3.86
CA PRO A 223 -1.67 16.40 3.64
C PRO A 223 -2.82 17.42 3.75
N ARG A 224 -2.48 18.68 3.97
CA ARG A 224 -3.47 19.77 3.86
C ARG A 224 -3.99 19.89 2.43
N TRP A 225 -5.07 20.61 2.25
CA TRP A 225 -5.51 21.05 0.93
C TRP A 225 -4.54 22.10 0.37
N PHE A 226 -4.24 22.01 -0.94
CA PHE A 226 -3.40 22.96 -1.66
C PHE A 226 -4.22 23.67 -2.74
N ALA A 227 -4.04 24.99 -2.86
CA ALA A 227 -4.75 25.80 -3.83
C ALA A 227 -4.29 25.50 -5.28
N ASP A 228 -2.99 25.37 -5.47
CA ASP A 228 -2.32 25.10 -6.73
C ASP A 228 -0.94 24.47 -6.49
N TYR A 229 -0.21 24.20 -7.56
CA TYR A 229 1.13 23.62 -7.45
C TYR A 229 2.14 24.57 -6.81
N ALA A 230 2.00 25.89 -7.00
CA ALA A 230 2.87 26.88 -6.38
C ALA A 230 2.70 26.92 -4.86
N ASP A 231 1.47 26.78 -4.33
CA ASP A 231 1.19 26.66 -2.91
C ASP A 231 1.83 25.39 -2.30
N TYR A 232 1.77 24.25 -3.03
CA TYR A 232 2.46 23.02 -2.62
C TYR A 232 3.98 23.23 -2.57
N VAL A 233 4.57 23.77 -3.65
CA VAL A 233 6.02 24.01 -3.73
C VAL A 233 6.46 24.97 -2.64
N GLY A 234 5.74 26.08 -2.42
CA GLY A 234 6.09 27.05 -1.37
C GLY A 234 6.09 26.43 0.03
N ALA A 235 5.11 25.56 0.33
CA ALA A 235 5.03 24.89 1.62
C ALA A 235 6.18 23.89 1.84
N VAL A 236 6.52 23.10 0.82
CA VAL A 236 7.59 22.08 0.92
C VAL A 236 8.96 22.73 0.88
N ASP A 237 9.15 23.74 0.03
CA ASP A 237 10.42 24.46 -0.09
C ASP A 237 10.79 25.21 1.20
N ALA A 238 9.81 25.71 1.95
CA ALA A 238 10.04 26.30 3.26
C ALA A 238 10.71 25.32 4.25
N LEU A 239 10.36 24.02 4.19
CA LEU A 239 10.99 22.98 5.01
C LEU A 239 12.39 22.64 4.53
N ILE A 240 12.61 22.60 3.21
CA ILE A 240 13.90 22.24 2.63
C ILE A 240 14.88 23.41 2.78
N ALA A 241 14.47 24.63 2.41
CA ALA A 241 15.31 25.82 2.48
C ALA A 241 15.72 26.19 3.91
N SER A 242 14.87 25.89 4.91
CA SER A 242 15.21 26.06 6.33
C SER A 242 16.15 24.98 6.86
N GLY A 243 16.42 23.92 6.10
CA GLY A 243 17.21 22.76 6.55
C GLY A 243 16.47 21.84 7.50
N ALA A 244 15.14 22.00 7.67
CA ALA A 244 14.33 21.11 8.52
C ALA A 244 14.23 19.70 7.95
N ILE A 245 14.22 19.57 6.61
CA ILE A 245 14.32 18.30 5.89
C ILE A 245 15.29 18.46 4.72
N PRO A 246 16.03 17.40 4.33
CA PRO A 246 16.95 17.47 3.21
C PRO A 246 16.25 17.51 1.85
N ASP A 247 15.10 16.84 1.72
CA ASP A 247 14.36 16.70 0.45
C ASP A 247 12.90 16.25 0.70
N PRO A 248 12.01 16.26 -0.33
CA PRO A 248 10.60 15.91 -0.18
C PRO A 248 10.33 14.46 0.24
N SER A 249 11.29 13.55 0.13
CA SER A 249 11.10 12.14 0.53
C SER A 249 10.94 11.97 2.06
N PHE A 250 11.23 13.02 2.84
CA PHE A 250 10.98 13.10 4.27
C PHE A 250 9.55 13.55 4.64
N LEU A 251 8.68 13.70 3.64
CA LEU A 251 7.24 13.91 3.82
C LEU A 251 6.54 12.56 3.70
N TRP A 252 6.11 12.03 4.82
CA TRP A 252 5.47 10.70 4.89
C TRP A 252 3.93 10.81 4.90
N TRP A 253 3.39 11.73 4.08
CA TRP A 253 1.95 11.88 3.94
C TRP A 253 1.29 10.64 3.33
N ASP A 254 0.02 10.41 3.67
CA ASP A 254 -0.78 9.29 3.19
C ASP A 254 -1.04 9.32 1.67
N VAL A 255 -0.92 10.51 1.05
CA VAL A 255 -0.85 10.74 -0.40
C VAL A 255 0.17 11.84 -0.65
N ARG A 256 1.05 11.66 -1.63
CA ARG A 256 2.20 12.54 -1.89
C ARG A 256 2.41 12.77 -3.38
N LEU A 257 2.88 13.96 -3.77
CA LEU A 257 3.36 14.20 -5.12
C LEU A 257 4.80 13.70 -5.28
N GLN A 258 5.07 13.12 -6.44
CA GLN A 258 6.40 12.69 -6.86
C GLN A 258 6.79 13.42 -8.15
N PRO A 259 7.23 14.70 -8.06
CA PRO A 259 7.49 15.53 -9.25
C PRO A 259 8.48 14.89 -10.24
N ARG A 260 9.52 14.22 -9.73
CA ARG A 260 10.53 13.57 -10.57
C ARG A 260 10.00 12.40 -11.39
N LEU A 261 8.94 11.75 -10.90
CA LEU A 261 8.28 10.62 -11.56
C LEU A 261 7.04 11.04 -12.33
N GLY A 262 6.58 12.30 -12.17
CA GLY A 262 5.34 12.78 -12.75
C GLY A 262 4.10 12.06 -12.20
N THR A 263 4.10 11.67 -10.90
CA THR A 263 3.05 10.82 -10.32
C THR A 263 2.46 11.41 -9.04
N VAL A 264 1.24 10.96 -8.72
CA VAL A 264 0.64 11.05 -7.39
C VAL A 264 0.72 9.65 -6.77
N GLU A 265 1.29 9.58 -5.57
CA GLU A 265 1.57 8.36 -4.84
C GLU A 265 0.60 8.21 -3.66
N VAL A 266 -0.17 7.13 -3.62
CA VAL A 266 -1.05 6.75 -2.50
C VAL A 266 -0.30 5.79 -1.58
N ARG A 267 -0.14 6.15 -0.29
CA ARG A 267 0.75 5.51 0.70
C ARG A 267 0.03 4.97 1.93
N VAL A 268 -1.27 5.26 2.07
CA VAL A 268 -2.05 4.99 3.29
C VAL A 268 -2.23 3.50 3.60
N MET A 269 -2.04 2.64 2.61
CA MET A 269 -2.38 1.22 2.66
C MET A 269 -1.33 0.37 3.38
N ASP A 270 -1.77 -0.64 4.12
CA ASP A 270 -0.90 -1.69 4.64
C ASP A 270 -0.39 -2.58 3.49
N ALA A 271 0.83 -3.11 3.60
CA ALA A 271 1.34 -4.14 2.71
C ALA A 271 0.40 -5.37 2.70
N GLN A 272 0.20 -5.97 1.52
CA GLN A 272 -0.76 -7.07 1.35
C GLN A 272 -0.09 -8.43 1.37
N SER A 273 -0.65 -9.37 2.16
CA SER A 273 -0.11 -10.74 2.26
C SER A 273 -0.21 -11.49 0.92
N ARG A 274 -1.24 -11.21 0.13
CA ARG A 274 -1.52 -11.91 -1.14
C ARG A 274 -1.48 -10.92 -2.29
N VAL A 275 -0.75 -11.23 -3.34
CA VAL A 275 -0.69 -10.40 -4.55
C VAL A 275 -2.07 -10.18 -5.19
N ARG A 276 -2.98 -11.15 -5.11
CA ARG A 276 -4.35 -11.01 -5.63
C ARG A 276 -5.20 -9.94 -4.94
N ASP A 277 -4.81 -9.54 -3.72
CA ASP A 277 -5.48 -8.50 -2.95
C ASP A 277 -4.96 -7.10 -3.33
N VAL A 278 -3.84 -7.02 -4.05
CA VAL A 278 -3.27 -5.77 -4.58
C VAL A 278 -4.08 -5.27 -5.78
N ALA A 279 -4.45 -6.16 -6.70
CA ALA A 279 -5.17 -5.79 -7.92
C ALA A 279 -6.44 -4.94 -7.70
N PRO A 280 -7.36 -5.28 -6.77
CA PRO A 280 -8.54 -4.46 -6.51
C PRO A 280 -8.19 -3.08 -5.92
N LEU A 281 -7.15 -2.95 -5.11
CA LEU A 281 -6.68 -1.67 -4.56
C LEU A 281 -6.14 -0.78 -5.66
N VAL A 282 -5.27 -1.32 -6.52
CA VAL A 282 -4.69 -0.58 -7.66
C VAL A 282 -5.80 -0.14 -8.65
N ALA A 283 -6.76 -1.03 -8.95
CA ALA A 283 -7.90 -0.71 -9.82
C ALA A 283 -8.79 0.39 -9.25
N LEU A 284 -9.05 0.37 -7.95
CA LEU A 284 -9.81 1.42 -7.29
C LEU A 284 -9.08 2.76 -7.36
N ILE A 285 -7.78 2.79 -7.08
CA ILE A 285 -6.97 4.02 -7.13
C ILE A 285 -6.88 4.57 -8.56
N GLN A 286 -6.64 3.72 -9.58
CA GLN A 286 -6.60 4.16 -10.98
C GLN A 286 -7.96 4.70 -11.44
N SER A 287 -9.05 4.05 -11.04
CA SER A 287 -10.40 4.50 -11.37
C SER A 287 -10.76 5.82 -10.68
N LEU A 288 -10.36 5.98 -9.42
CA LEU A 288 -10.48 7.23 -8.67
C LEU A 288 -9.69 8.36 -9.32
N ALA A 289 -8.45 8.08 -9.75
CA ALA A 289 -7.64 9.08 -10.41
C ALA A 289 -8.32 9.61 -11.69
N ARG A 290 -8.89 8.73 -12.48
CA ARG A 290 -9.65 9.15 -13.67
C ARG A 290 -10.92 9.92 -13.29
N LEU A 291 -11.68 9.45 -12.29
CA LEU A 291 -12.88 10.12 -11.81
C LEU A 291 -12.58 11.55 -11.34
N GLU A 292 -11.51 11.75 -10.57
CA GLU A 292 -11.12 13.06 -10.05
C GLU A 292 -10.61 14.01 -11.14
N LEU A 293 -9.92 13.47 -12.16
CA LEU A 293 -9.35 14.30 -13.23
C LEU A 293 -10.31 14.59 -14.38
N GLU A 294 -11.30 13.74 -14.64
CA GLU A 294 -12.26 13.92 -15.74
C GLU A 294 -13.68 14.26 -15.26
N GLY A 295 -13.99 13.95 -13.98
CA GLY A 295 -15.28 14.28 -13.34
C GLY A 295 -15.38 15.75 -12.89
N GLN A 296 -16.55 16.09 -12.38
CA GLN A 296 -16.73 17.38 -11.71
C GLN A 296 -16.03 17.34 -10.34
N PRO A 297 -15.30 18.39 -9.97
CA PRO A 297 -14.70 18.48 -8.64
C PRO A 297 -15.80 18.36 -7.57
N SER A 298 -15.56 17.56 -6.54
CA SER A 298 -16.43 17.57 -5.37
C SER A 298 -16.36 18.93 -4.68
N SER A 299 -17.52 19.48 -4.33
CA SER A 299 -17.61 20.73 -3.58
C SER A 299 -17.21 20.58 -2.12
N ALA A 300 -17.27 19.36 -1.57
CA ALA A 300 -16.96 19.10 -0.17
C ALA A 300 -15.46 18.86 0.02
N VAL A 301 -14.81 19.81 0.68
CA VAL A 301 -13.43 19.65 1.18
C VAL A 301 -13.52 19.28 2.67
N PRO A 302 -13.23 18.03 3.06
CA PRO A 302 -13.23 17.66 4.47
C PRO A 302 -12.20 18.47 5.25
N SER A 303 -12.58 18.92 6.46
CA SER A 303 -11.62 19.59 7.35
C SER A 303 -10.51 18.62 7.79
N PRO A 304 -9.33 19.12 8.18
CA PRO A 304 -8.25 18.28 8.69
C PRO A 304 -8.68 17.41 9.88
N GLU A 305 -9.55 17.92 10.74
CA GLU A 305 -10.08 17.20 11.91
C GLU A 305 -10.93 16.00 11.49
N VAL A 306 -11.82 16.19 10.50
CA VAL A 306 -12.64 15.09 9.95
C VAL A 306 -11.76 14.03 9.28
N LEU A 307 -10.74 14.44 8.51
CA LEU A 307 -9.82 13.51 7.88
C LEU A 307 -9.01 12.71 8.92
N ALA A 308 -8.51 13.38 9.96
CA ALA A 308 -7.75 12.74 11.04
C ALA A 308 -8.61 11.74 11.81
N GLU A 309 -9.85 12.12 12.16
CA GLU A 309 -10.79 11.25 12.86
C GLU A 309 -11.18 10.05 11.99
N ASN A 310 -11.55 10.26 10.73
CA ASN A 310 -11.89 9.17 9.81
C ASN A 310 -10.71 8.22 9.57
N ARG A 311 -9.49 8.75 9.51
CA ARG A 311 -8.27 7.92 9.43
C ARG A 311 -8.12 7.04 10.67
N PHE A 312 -8.34 7.60 11.86
CA PHE A 312 -8.28 6.86 13.12
C PHE A 312 -9.38 5.77 13.18
N LEU A 313 -10.63 6.12 12.86
CA LEU A 313 -11.76 5.18 12.86
C LEU A 313 -11.52 4.03 11.86
N ALA A 314 -11.01 4.34 10.65
CA ALA A 314 -10.65 3.34 9.65
C ALA A 314 -9.51 2.42 10.11
N ALA A 315 -8.46 2.97 10.75
CA ALA A 315 -7.36 2.19 11.30
C ALA A 315 -7.82 1.26 12.43
N ARG A 316 -8.73 1.75 13.28
CA ARG A 316 -9.25 0.99 14.41
C ARG A 316 -10.16 -0.16 13.96
N ASP A 317 -11.18 0.17 13.20
CA ASP A 317 -12.30 -0.74 12.96
C ASP A 317 -12.27 -1.40 11.56
N GLY A 318 -11.38 -0.96 10.65
CA GLY A 318 -11.30 -1.50 9.29
C GLY A 318 -12.63 -1.39 8.54
N MET A 319 -13.09 -2.50 7.94
CA MET A 319 -14.34 -2.53 7.19
C MET A 319 -15.62 -2.49 8.06
N ASP A 320 -15.49 -2.51 9.37
CA ASP A 320 -16.61 -2.31 10.32
C ASP A 320 -16.68 -0.86 10.82
N ALA A 321 -15.79 0.01 10.36
CA ALA A 321 -15.75 1.42 10.72
C ALA A 321 -17.04 2.15 10.29
N ARG A 322 -17.39 3.14 11.08
CA ARG A 322 -18.35 4.19 10.72
C ARG A 322 -17.57 5.50 10.62
N LEU A 323 -17.56 6.10 9.45
CA LEU A 323 -16.81 7.32 9.16
C LEU A 323 -17.74 8.53 9.13
N ILE A 324 -17.19 9.70 9.45
CA ILE A 324 -17.92 10.97 9.36
C ILE A 324 -18.11 11.32 7.89
N ASP A 325 -19.37 11.47 7.48
CA ASP A 325 -19.73 12.16 6.26
C ASP A 325 -19.76 13.66 6.53
N PRO A 326 -18.90 14.47 5.90
CA PRO A 326 -18.80 15.89 6.18
C PRO A 326 -20.03 16.69 5.72
N GLU A 327 -20.76 16.20 4.72
CA GLU A 327 -21.97 16.85 4.17
C GLU A 327 -23.19 16.52 5.05
N ALA A 328 -23.42 15.24 5.31
CA ALA A 328 -24.53 14.77 6.15
C ALA A 328 -24.29 15.02 7.65
N ARG A 329 -23.05 15.30 8.06
CA ARG A 329 -22.64 15.50 9.48
C ARG A 329 -23.06 14.35 10.39
N CYS A 330 -22.95 13.12 9.90
CA CYS A 330 -23.27 11.90 10.64
C CYS A 330 -22.25 10.81 10.36
N LEU A 331 -22.28 9.76 11.17
CA LEU A 331 -21.47 8.56 10.95
C LEU A 331 -22.18 7.62 9.98
N ILE A 332 -21.50 7.27 8.88
CA ILE A 332 -21.96 6.34 7.87
C ILE A 332 -21.06 5.09 7.89
N PRO A 333 -21.60 3.87 7.73
CA PRO A 333 -20.78 2.68 7.56
C PRO A 333 -19.81 2.83 6.38
N VAL A 334 -18.53 2.47 6.58
CA VAL A 334 -17.52 2.55 5.52
C VAL A 334 -17.90 1.71 4.30
N ARG A 335 -18.66 0.62 4.50
CA ARG A 335 -19.17 -0.23 3.43
C ARG A 335 -20.15 0.51 2.51
N GLU A 336 -21.00 1.36 3.05
CA GLU A 336 -21.90 2.21 2.27
C GLU A 336 -21.12 3.27 1.48
N MET A 337 -20.12 3.90 2.10
CA MET A 337 -19.23 4.82 1.38
C MET A 337 -18.47 4.13 0.26
N LEU A 338 -17.99 2.90 0.50
CA LEU A 338 -17.32 2.10 -0.52
C LEU A 338 -18.25 1.72 -1.67
N ASP A 339 -19.49 1.33 -1.39
CA ASP A 339 -20.47 0.99 -2.44
C ASP A 339 -20.79 2.19 -3.34
N SER A 340 -20.96 3.38 -2.75
CA SER A 340 -21.10 4.64 -3.51
C SER A 340 -19.88 4.89 -4.38
N LEU A 341 -18.68 4.80 -3.79
CA LEU A 341 -17.41 5.02 -4.48
C LEU A 341 -17.22 4.06 -5.67
N LEU A 342 -17.57 2.78 -5.49
CA LEU A 342 -17.52 1.79 -6.57
C LEU A 342 -18.51 2.09 -7.70
N ALA A 343 -19.70 2.62 -7.36
CA ALA A 343 -20.67 3.05 -8.36
C ALA A 343 -20.12 4.23 -9.18
N ASP A 344 -19.53 5.22 -8.52
CA ASP A 344 -18.94 6.40 -9.16
C ASP A 344 -17.72 6.04 -10.04
N CYS A 345 -16.92 5.06 -9.61
CA CYS A 345 -15.76 4.58 -10.36
C CYS A 345 -16.09 3.66 -11.55
N ARG A 346 -17.32 3.20 -11.68
CA ARG A 346 -17.70 2.16 -12.67
C ARG A 346 -17.33 2.52 -14.10
N ASP A 347 -17.72 3.70 -14.55
CA ASP A 347 -17.44 4.18 -15.92
C ASP A 347 -15.92 4.32 -16.15
N SER A 348 -15.21 4.88 -15.17
CA SER A 348 -13.74 5.01 -15.19
C SER A 348 -13.05 3.66 -15.33
N SER A 349 -13.48 2.65 -14.57
CA SER A 349 -12.89 1.32 -14.59
C SER A 349 -13.09 0.59 -15.93
N VAL A 350 -14.25 0.78 -16.56
CA VAL A 350 -14.53 0.23 -17.89
C VAL A 350 -13.60 0.86 -18.94
N LYS A 351 -13.47 2.19 -18.92
CA LYS A 351 -12.59 2.94 -19.84
C LYS A 351 -11.10 2.62 -19.65
N LEU A 352 -10.69 2.27 -18.43
CA LEU A 352 -9.32 1.88 -18.09
C LEU A 352 -9.06 0.37 -18.24
N GLY A 353 -10.08 -0.43 -18.61
CA GLY A 353 -9.94 -1.88 -18.76
C GLY A 353 -9.81 -2.66 -17.44
N CYS A 354 -9.99 -2.01 -16.28
CA CYS A 354 -9.79 -2.63 -14.97
C CYS A 354 -11.09 -3.00 -14.22
N ALA A 355 -12.25 -3.00 -14.90
CA ALA A 355 -13.56 -3.26 -14.28
C ALA A 355 -13.61 -4.60 -13.52
N GLY A 356 -13.03 -5.68 -14.08
CA GLY A 356 -12.96 -6.98 -13.42
C GLY A 356 -12.12 -6.97 -12.12
N ALA A 357 -11.06 -6.17 -12.06
CA ALA A 357 -10.29 -5.97 -10.85
C ALA A 357 -11.07 -5.12 -9.83
N LEU A 358 -11.77 -4.07 -10.28
CA LEU A 358 -12.62 -3.25 -9.43
C LEU A 358 -13.77 -4.07 -8.80
N ASP A 359 -14.39 -4.98 -9.53
CA ASP A 359 -15.46 -5.85 -8.99
C ASP A 359 -14.97 -6.72 -7.83
N ARG A 360 -13.67 -7.09 -7.81
CA ARG A 360 -13.06 -7.86 -6.71
C ARG A 360 -12.87 -7.05 -5.42
N VAL A 361 -13.03 -5.72 -5.45
CA VAL A 361 -12.97 -4.89 -4.23
C VAL A 361 -14.00 -5.35 -3.20
N ARG A 362 -15.20 -5.77 -3.61
CA ARG A 362 -16.21 -6.31 -2.69
C ARG A 362 -15.78 -7.61 -2.01
N CYS A 363 -15.02 -8.45 -2.72
CA CYS A 363 -14.46 -9.66 -2.12
C CYS A 363 -13.39 -9.31 -1.06
N LEU A 364 -12.55 -8.30 -1.34
CA LEU A 364 -11.57 -7.80 -0.38
C LEU A 364 -12.26 -7.16 0.84
N ALA A 365 -13.30 -6.36 0.61
CA ALA A 365 -14.10 -5.73 1.66
C ALA A 365 -14.84 -6.75 2.55
N ALA A 366 -15.23 -7.90 2.00
CA ALA A 366 -15.89 -8.96 2.76
C ALA A 366 -14.92 -9.67 3.74
N THR A 367 -13.62 -9.76 3.38
CA THR A 367 -12.62 -10.41 4.23
C THR A 367 -11.24 -9.84 3.90
N ASN A 368 -10.90 -8.69 4.50
CA ASN A 368 -9.61 -8.05 4.29
C ASN A 368 -8.44 -8.77 5.00
N GLY A 369 -7.24 -8.20 4.93
CA GLY A 369 -6.04 -8.78 5.54
C GLY A 369 -6.16 -8.95 7.05
N ALA A 370 -6.67 -7.95 7.75
CA ALA A 370 -6.80 -7.98 9.21
C ALA A 370 -7.77 -9.08 9.68
N GLU A 371 -8.93 -9.20 9.05
CA GLU A 371 -9.90 -10.25 9.39
C GLU A 371 -9.33 -11.65 9.13
N ARG A 372 -8.60 -11.83 8.01
CA ARG A 372 -7.94 -13.10 7.72
C ARG A 372 -6.86 -13.45 8.74
N GLN A 373 -6.04 -12.49 9.16
CA GLN A 373 -5.02 -12.71 10.19
C GLN A 373 -5.67 -13.11 11.52
N ARG A 374 -6.72 -12.42 11.96
CA ARG A 374 -7.48 -12.79 13.17
C ARG A 374 -8.05 -14.19 13.08
N ALA A 375 -8.68 -14.53 11.95
CA ALA A 375 -9.23 -15.85 11.73
C ALA A 375 -8.13 -16.94 11.72
N LEU A 376 -6.95 -16.68 11.17
CA LEU A 376 -5.81 -17.60 11.18
C LEU A 376 -5.27 -17.79 12.60
N ALA A 377 -5.05 -16.72 13.35
CA ALA A 377 -4.57 -16.77 14.73
C ALA A 377 -5.56 -17.51 15.65
N ALA A 378 -6.86 -17.23 15.52
CA ALA A 378 -7.90 -17.91 16.29
C ALA A 378 -7.96 -19.43 16.03
N ARG A 379 -7.80 -19.83 14.76
CA ARG A 379 -7.79 -21.27 14.40
C ARG A 379 -6.55 -22.02 14.87
N SER A 380 -5.38 -21.37 14.79
CA SER A 380 -4.11 -22.00 15.15
C SER A 380 -3.77 -21.90 16.65
N GLY A 381 -4.36 -20.94 17.35
CA GLY A 381 -4.02 -20.59 18.73
C GLY A 381 -2.59 -20.04 18.90
N SER A 382 -1.91 -19.64 17.80
CA SER A 382 -0.51 -19.24 17.83
C SER A 382 -0.20 -18.17 16.79
N LEU A 383 0.48 -17.09 17.22
CA LEU A 383 1.00 -16.07 16.33
C LEU A 383 2.22 -16.53 15.53
N ASP A 384 2.97 -17.51 16.04
CA ASP A 384 4.05 -18.16 15.26
C ASP A 384 3.51 -18.83 13.99
N HIS A 385 2.37 -19.53 14.10
CA HIS A 385 1.71 -20.11 12.95
C HIS A 385 1.15 -19.04 12.00
N LEU A 386 0.76 -17.89 12.54
CA LEU A 386 0.36 -16.76 11.70
C LEU A 386 1.55 -16.27 10.87
N VAL A 387 2.74 -16.08 11.45
CA VAL A 387 3.95 -15.66 10.70
C VAL A 387 4.27 -16.62 9.57
N VAL A 388 4.26 -17.94 9.84
CA VAL A 388 4.45 -18.98 8.81
C VAL A 388 3.39 -18.89 7.72
N SER A 389 2.12 -18.63 8.10
CA SER A 389 1.01 -18.49 7.15
C SER A 389 1.15 -17.23 6.28
N LEU A 390 1.66 -16.12 6.82
CA LEU A 390 1.92 -14.89 6.07
C LEU A 390 3.02 -15.12 5.02
N ALA A 391 4.13 -15.78 5.41
CA ALA A 391 5.18 -16.16 4.46
C ALA A 391 4.66 -17.10 3.36
N GLY A 392 3.82 -18.08 3.71
CA GLY A 392 3.20 -18.98 2.74
C GLY A 392 2.21 -18.30 1.78
N GLN A 393 1.59 -17.18 2.18
CA GLN A 393 0.68 -16.40 1.35
C GLN A 393 1.41 -15.44 0.40
N PHE A 394 2.68 -15.18 0.62
CA PHE A 394 3.51 -14.27 -0.18
C PHE A 394 3.66 -14.75 -1.62
N LEU A 395 3.79 -16.07 -1.82
CA LEU A 395 3.91 -16.66 -3.14
C LEU A 395 2.60 -16.49 -3.93
N ALA A 396 2.70 -15.97 -5.13
CA ALA A 396 1.58 -16.01 -6.06
C ALA A 396 1.27 -17.46 -6.43
N PRO A 397 -0.03 -17.86 -6.51
CA PRO A 397 -0.37 -19.17 -7.08
C PRO A 397 0.27 -19.26 -8.48
N ARG A 398 0.96 -20.37 -8.78
CA ARG A 398 1.45 -20.61 -10.14
C ARG A 398 0.26 -20.48 -11.09
N LEU A 399 0.34 -19.56 -12.04
CA LEU A 399 -0.63 -19.49 -13.12
C LEU A 399 -0.56 -20.85 -13.85
N ARG A 400 -1.60 -21.67 -13.73
CA ARG A 400 -1.74 -22.87 -14.54
C ARG A 400 -1.77 -22.40 -16.00
N THR A 401 -0.79 -22.82 -16.78
CA THR A 401 -0.80 -22.56 -18.22
C THR A 401 -2.06 -23.19 -18.81
N ALA A 402 -2.62 -22.55 -19.84
CA ALA A 402 -3.83 -23.05 -20.51
C ALA A 402 -3.68 -24.51 -21.03
N THR A 403 -2.46 -24.99 -21.15
CA THR A 403 -2.09 -26.39 -21.51
C THR A 403 -2.32 -27.35 -20.35
N GLU A 404 -2.04 -26.95 -19.07
CA GLU A 404 -2.27 -27.81 -17.90
C GLU A 404 -3.76 -27.91 -17.53
N ALA A 405 -4.56 -26.87 -17.87
CA ALA A 405 -6.01 -26.88 -17.67
C ALA A 405 -6.73 -27.84 -18.65
N ARG A 406 -6.18 -28.08 -19.84
CA ARG A 406 -6.76 -29.02 -20.84
C ARG A 406 -6.51 -30.49 -20.51
N ASN A 407 -5.44 -30.82 -19.79
CA ASN A 407 -5.08 -32.20 -19.47
C ASN A 407 -5.87 -32.82 -18.30
N VAL A 408 -6.60 -32.00 -17.51
CA VAL A 408 -7.45 -32.51 -16.41
C VAL A 408 -8.83 -32.95 -16.91
N HIS A 409 -9.27 -32.48 -18.08
CA HIS A 409 -10.58 -32.86 -18.65
C HIS A 409 -10.57 -34.13 -19.51
N THR A 410 -9.40 -34.76 -19.69
CA THR A 410 -9.32 -35.97 -20.55
C THR A 410 -9.12 -37.30 -19.79
N SER A 411 -9.15 -37.30 -18.45
CA SER A 411 -8.94 -38.51 -17.62
C SER A 411 -10.14 -39.02 -16.86
N ASP A 412 -11.31 -38.42 -16.95
CA ASP A 412 -12.53 -38.95 -16.35
C ASP A 412 -13.49 -39.50 -17.43
N ASN A 413 -13.34 -40.80 -17.68
CA ASN A 413 -14.32 -41.63 -18.40
C ASN A 413 -15.25 -42.24 -17.35
N PRO A 414 -16.57 -41.99 -17.36
CA PRO A 414 -17.47 -42.54 -16.37
C PRO A 414 -17.88 -43.95 -16.75
N THR A 415 -17.40 -44.94 -16.01
CA THR A 415 -18.05 -46.25 -15.99
C THR A 415 -19.17 -46.25 -14.94
N GLU A 416 -20.34 -46.57 -15.42
CA GLU A 416 -21.60 -46.82 -14.74
C GLU A 416 -21.49 -47.53 -13.39
N ARG A 417 -22.20 -47.00 -12.38
CA ARG A 417 -22.93 -47.83 -11.40
C ARG A 417 -24.19 -47.12 -10.96
N SER A 418 -25.30 -47.74 -11.34
CA SER A 418 -26.65 -47.56 -10.81
C SER A 418 -26.71 -47.87 -9.32
N GLY A 419 -27.38 -47.05 -8.53
CA GLY A 419 -27.64 -47.29 -7.11
C GLY A 419 -28.77 -46.38 -6.61
N THR A 420 -29.91 -46.98 -6.44
CA THR A 420 -31.25 -46.60 -6.00
C THR A 420 -31.28 -45.60 -4.83
N CYS A 421 -32.17 -44.59 -4.96
CA CYS A 421 -32.70 -43.75 -3.88
C CYS A 421 -33.46 -44.60 -2.84
N VAL A 422 -33.16 -44.33 -1.55
CA VAL A 422 -34.09 -44.69 -0.43
C VAL A 422 -34.30 -43.42 0.39
N ALA A 423 -35.59 -43.06 0.50
CA ALA A 423 -36.08 -41.97 1.34
C ALA A 423 -36.10 -42.40 2.81
N GLY A 424 -35.76 -41.49 3.72
CA GLY A 424 -35.81 -41.72 5.16
C GLY A 424 -35.95 -40.43 5.96
N SER A 425 -37.15 -40.07 6.22
CA SER A 425 -37.86 -39.68 7.46
C SER A 425 -37.29 -38.54 8.37
N HIS A 426 -38.15 -37.57 8.57
CA HIS A 426 -38.16 -36.49 9.57
C HIS A 426 -38.01 -36.98 11.02
N ILE A 427 -37.26 -36.19 11.82
CA ILE A 427 -37.42 -36.14 13.27
C ILE A 427 -37.43 -34.68 13.73
N PRO A 428 -38.36 -34.26 14.62
CA PRO A 428 -38.60 -32.86 14.95
C PRO A 428 -37.76 -32.38 16.14
N VAL A 429 -37.35 -31.10 16.07
CA VAL A 429 -36.69 -30.39 17.17
C VAL A 429 -37.70 -29.91 18.21
N ARG A 430 -37.55 -30.37 19.46
CA ARG A 430 -38.24 -29.80 20.66
C ARG A 430 -37.50 -28.57 21.14
N ARG A 431 -38.26 -27.47 21.32
CA ARG A 431 -37.93 -26.30 22.15
C ARG A 431 -38.19 -26.66 23.62
N SER A 432 -37.28 -26.21 24.50
CA SER A 432 -37.62 -26.02 25.92
C SER A 432 -36.79 -24.87 26.47
N SER A 433 -37.57 -23.87 26.95
CA SER A 433 -37.40 -22.84 27.97
C SER A 433 -36.03 -22.26 28.22
#